data_b85951a63ef8e15881111bcad0b9bc52
#
_entry.id   b85951a63ef8e15881111bcad0b9bc52
#
_cell.length_a   1.000
_cell.length_b   1.000
_cell.length_c   1.000
_cell.angle_alpha   90.00
_cell.angle_beta   90.00
_cell.angle_gamma   90.00
#
_symmetry.space_group_name_H-M   'P 1'
#
loop_
_entity.id
_entity.type
_entity.pdbx_description
1 polymer ?
#
loop_
_entity_poly.entity_id
_entity_poly.type
_entity_poly.pdbx_seq_one_letter_code
_entity_poly.pdbx_strand_id
1 'polypeptide(L)'
;DHDFGIMLGYEEYYYKQDTRSAQKKGLIDSSVHTPGSATEMQSIGGGAYDKSRRSFFGRINYAYKSRYLFEANLRRDGNSRYHPDYRWGTFPSFSGAWRISEEAFMENTKNWLDNLKVRVSYGSVGNDGGTDVGNYEYQSTYSSARYPFGGNLASGLASTSIANSMLSWETTTMTNVGVDLNALNNRLSFTMDVFNYKTKDILYRPSINITVGNKTAPRQNIAEMKKKGIELTLGWQDRVGEVSYSVNGNFSYTPNKVTYYKGKLKAGYDENGKWVSNIGDVASSSSAIDPVVEDHIKGEFYTRNPYQGSGKGYATDGIGGGPVDGMIRTETDMEWLKAMIDAGYTFMPNQTVKKDRLWYGDYVYADANGDGIYGGTDDREFMNISKDPKYNFGLQMSAA
;
A
#
# COMPACT_ATOMS: atom_id res chain seq x y z
N ASP A 1 15.52 19.06 -39.79
CA ASP A 1 14.67 17.90 -39.60
C ASP A 1 15.11 17.00 -38.44
N HIS A 2 16.28 17.25 -37.85
CA HIS A 2 16.79 16.54 -36.68
C HIS A 2 16.87 17.50 -35.50
N ASP A 3 16.29 17.12 -34.40
CA ASP A 3 16.39 17.82 -33.12
C ASP A 3 17.04 16.89 -32.11
N PHE A 4 18.14 17.34 -31.48
CA PHE A 4 18.92 16.53 -30.55
C PHE A 4 19.29 17.35 -29.34
N GLY A 5 18.97 16.80 -28.17
CA GLY A 5 19.26 17.42 -26.89
C GLY A 5 20.00 16.48 -25.95
N ILE A 6 20.97 17.01 -25.24
CA ILE A 6 21.64 16.30 -24.11
C ILE A 6 21.53 17.16 -22.86
N MET A 7 21.29 16.53 -21.76
CA MET A 7 21.31 17.11 -20.43
C MET A 7 22.13 16.21 -19.50
N LEU A 8 23.00 16.80 -18.71
CA LEU A 8 23.71 16.14 -17.61
C LEU A 8 23.47 16.95 -16.35
N GLY A 9 23.27 16.26 -15.24
CA GLY A 9 23.01 16.91 -13.98
C GLY A 9 23.61 16.16 -12.79
N TYR A 10 23.83 16.93 -11.76
CA TYR A 10 24.28 16.48 -10.45
C TYR A 10 23.43 17.14 -9.39
N GLU A 11 23.06 16.37 -8.38
CA GLU A 11 22.28 16.86 -7.23
C GLU A 11 22.90 16.30 -5.95
N GLU A 12 23.02 17.15 -4.95
CA GLU A 12 23.41 16.74 -3.61
C GLU A 12 22.43 17.35 -2.59
N TYR A 13 21.97 16.51 -1.67
CA TYR A 13 21.07 16.89 -0.61
C TYR A 13 21.63 16.43 0.73
N TYR A 14 21.71 17.37 1.68
CA TYR A 14 22.07 17.10 3.06
C TYR A 14 21.01 17.66 3.99
N TYR A 15 20.60 16.85 4.94
CA TYR A 15 19.65 17.26 5.97
C TYR A 15 20.15 16.84 7.34
N LYS A 16 20.11 17.77 8.27
CA LYS A 16 20.42 17.54 9.68
C LYS A 16 19.25 18.04 10.54
N GLN A 17 18.87 17.25 11.51
CA GLN A 17 17.85 17.63 12.48
C GLN A 17 18.38 17.39 13.89
N ASP A 18 18.28 18.42 14.72
CA ASP A 18 18.49 18.36 16.16
C ASP A 18 17.15 18.66 16.83
N THR A 19 16.69 17.76 17.69
CA THR A 19 15.46 17.91 18.45
C THR A 19 15.76 18.02 19.92
N ARG A 20 15.03 18.88 20.60
CA ARG A 20 15.09 19.04 22.05
C ARG A 20 13.69 19.06 22.59
N SER A 21 13.44 18.37 23.66
CA SER A 21 12.16 18.35 24.35
C SER A 21 12.34 18.55 25.84
N ALA A 22 11.45 19.30 26.43
CA ALA A 22 11.35 19.43 27.88
C ALA A 22 9.88 19.44 28.25
N GLN A 23 9.52 18.69 29.27
CA GLN A 23 8.18 18.63 29.83
C GLN A 23 8.25 18.97 31.32
N LYS A 24 7.42 19.89 31.73
CA LYS A 24 7.23 20.27 33.13
C LYS A 24 5.75 20.28 33.47
N LYS A 25 5.40 20.10 34.72
CA LYS A 25 4.05 20.27 35.25
C LYS A 25 4.05 21.26 36.42
N GLY A 26 2.88 21.59 36.94
CA GLY A 26 2.74 22.56 38.02
C GLY A 26 2.94 23.99 37.50
N LEU A 27 2.14 24.39 36.48
CA LEU A 27 2.11 25.80 36.05
C LEU A 27 1.68 26.69 37.20
N ILE A 28 2.43 27.76 37.47
CA ILE A 28 2.11 28.74 38.49
C ILE A 28 0.87 29.57 38.04
N ASP A 29 0.80 29.85 36.74
CA ASP A 29 -0.32 30.55 36.11
C ASP A 29 -0.75 29.76 34.86
N SER A 30 -2.03 29.39 34.78
CA SER A 30 -2.60 28.63 33.67
C SER A 30 -2.64 29.39 32.34
N SER A 31 -2.44 30.68 32.33
CA SER A 31 -2.35 31.50 31.11
C SER A 31 -0.93 31.49 30.48
N VAL A 32 0.09 31.12 31.22
CA VAL A 32 1.48 31.10 30.75
C VAL A 32 1.96 29.70 30.45
N HIS A 33 1.95 29.34 29.17
CA HIS A 33 2.26 27.98 28.68
C HIS A 33 3.72 27.80 28.24
N THR A 34 4.67 28.24 29.08
CA THR A 34 6.11 28.04 28.81
C THR A 34 6.74 27.09 29.84
N PRO A 35 7.74 26.29 29.46
CA PRO A 35 8.43 25.41 30.42
C PRO A 35 9.07 26.16 31.61
N GLY A 36 9.39 27.45 31.44
CA GLY A 36 9.92 28.31 32.50
C GLY A 36 8.92 28.60 33.61
N SER A 37 7.62 28.65 33.32
CA SER A 37 6.54 28.94 34.26
C SER A 37 6.05 27.74 35.08
N ALA A 38 6.61 26.54 34.86
CA ALA A 38 6.23 25.34 35.58
C ALA A 38 7.31 24.92 36.58
N THR A 39 6.89 24.37 37.72
CA THR A 39 7.76 24.12 38.88
C THR A 39 8.41 22.76 38.88
N GLU A 40 7.74 21.71 38.33
CA GLU A 40 8.19 20.34 38.42
C GLU A 40 8.69 19.82 37.07
N MET A 41 9.98 19.42 37.01
CA MET A 41 10.55 18.75 35.84
C MET A 41 9.97 17.34 35.70
N GLN A 42 9.39 17.01 34.56
CA GLN A 42 8.89 15.68 34.24
C GLN A 42 9.87 14.89 33.37
N SER A 43 10.31 15.50 32.29
CA SER A 43 11.25 14.88 31.36
C SER A 43 12.06 15.92 30.60
N ILE A 44 13.26 15.54 30.26
CA ILE A 44 14.10 16.24 29.29
C ILE A 44 14.62 15.20 28.30
N GLY A 45 14.62 15.54 27.04
CA GLY A 45 15.06 14.66 25.99
C GLY A 45 15.56 15.40 24.76
N GLY A 46 16.09 14.66 23.85
CA GLY A 46 16.53 15.19 22.56
C GLY A 46 17.14 14.09 21.71
N GLY A 47 17.34 14.40 20.46
CA GLY A 47 17.99 13.53 19.50
C GLY A 47 18.53 14.31 18.33
N ALA A 48 19.47 13.73 17.63
CA ALA A 48 20.00 14.29 16.40
C ALA A 48 20.12 13.19 15.36
N TYR A 49 19.86 13.54 14.12
CA TYR A 49 20.16 12.68 12.99
C TYR A 49 20.50 13.51 11.76
N ASP A 50 21.23 12.90 10.86
CA ASP A 50 21.49 13.45 9.55
C ASP A 50 21.24 12.41 8.46
N LYS A 51 21.03 12.89 7.25
CA LYS A 51 20.90 12.09 6.05
C LYS A 51 21.38 12.87 4.83
N SER A 52 21.94 12.15 3.88
CA SER A 52 22.36 12.74 2.62
C SER A 52 21.96 11.87 1.43
N ARG A 53 21.76 12.52 0.29
CA ARG A 53 21.58 11.88 -1.00
C ARG A 53 22.49 12.56 -2.00
N ARG A 54 22.98 11.78 -2.95
CA ARG A 54 23.80 12.24 -4.07
C ARG A 54 23.33 11.57 -5.32
N SER A 55 23.12 12.34 -6.38
CA SER A 55 22.55 11.86 -7.63
C SER A 55 23.30 12.37 -8.83
N PHE A 56 23.52 11.49 -9.80
CA PHE A 56 24.02 11.81 -11.11
C PHE A 56 22.95 11.41 -12.12
N PHE A 57 22.65 12.27 -13.07
CA PHE A 57 21.63 11.96 -14.07
C PHE A 57 21.98 12.56 -15.43
N GLY A 58 21.50 11.90 -16.46
CA GLY A 58 21.63 12.34 -17.82
C GLY A 58 20.39 12.00 -18.64
N ARG A 59 20.13 12.82 -19.65
CA ARG A 59 19.04 12.65 -20.62
C ARG A 59 19.53 12.90 -22.01
N ILE A 60 19.06 12.09 -22.94
CA ILE A 60 19.21 12.29 -24.37
C ILE A 60 17.82 12.33 -24.98
N ASN A 61 17.53 13.38 -25.74
CA ASN A 61 16.33 13.52 -26.54
C ASN A 61 16.70 13.55 -28.02
N TYR A 62 15.92 12.86 -28.83
CA TYR A 62 16.07 12.92 -30.28
C TYR A 62 14.71 12.96 -30.95
N ALA A 63 14.53 13.87 -31.89
CA ALA A 63 13.36 13.93 -32.74
C ALA A 63 13.73 14.02 -34.19
N TYR A 64 13.14 13.20 -35.03
CA TYR A 64 13.28 13.25 -36.48
C TYR A 64 11.96 13.67 -37.13
N LYS A 65 12.03 14.81 -37.85
CA LYS A 65 10.84 15.43 -38.51
C LYS A 65 9.63 15.62 -37.60
N SER A 66 9.86 15.74 -36.31
CA SER A 66 8.79 15.75 -35.30
C SER A 66 7.81 14.56 -35.37
N ARG A 67 8.18 13.49 -36.08
CA ARG A 67 7.39 12.26 -36.25
C ARG A 67 7.86 11.15 -35.35
N TYR A 68 9.15 10.93 -35.31
CA TYR A 68 9.80 9.90 -34.50
C TYR A 68 10.50 10.57 -33.35
N LEU A 69 10.03 10.26 -32.13
CA LEU A 69 10.54 10.86 -30.90
C LEU A 69 11.18 9.76 -30.08
N PHE A 70 12.35 10.03 -29.54
CA PHE A 70 13.07 9.11 -28.67
C PHE A 70 13.64 9.86 -27.47
N GLU A 71 13.54 9.29 -26.29
CA GLU A 71 14.16 9.79 -25.08
C GLU A 71 14.81 8.65 -24.30
N ALA A 72 16.03 8.88 -23.80
CA ALA A 72 16.72 7.99 -22.89
C ALA A 72 17.18 8.78 -21.65
N ASN A 73 16.90 8.24 -20.48
CA ASN A 73 17.35 8.79 -19.21
C ASN A 73 18.11 7.74 -18.42
N LEU A 74 19.13 8.18 -17.71
CA LEU A 74 19.85 7.39 -16.74
C LEU A 74 20.01 8.21 -15.46
N ARG A 75 19.60 7.64 -14.32
CA ARG A 75 19.80 8.23 -13.02
C ARG A 75 20.48 7.24 -12.08
N ARG A 76 21.49 7.73 -11.36
CA ARG A 76 22.20 6.97 -10.33
C ARG A 76 22.14 7.74 -9.03
N ASP A 77 21.47 7.16 -8.04
CA ASP A 77 21.21 7.78 -6.75
C ASP A 77 21.90 7.03 -5.62
N GLY A 78 22.56 7.75 -4.74
CA GLY A 78 23.16 7.23 -3.51
C GLY A 78 22.46 7.80 -2.29
N ASN A 79 22.16 6.95 -1.27
CA ASN A 79 21.50 7.36 -0.05
C ASN A 79 22.30 6.89 1.18
N SER A 80 22.55 7.79 2.13
CA SER A 80 23.29 7.51 3.36
C SER A 80 22.59 6.55 4.32
N ARG A 81 21.28 6.28 4.11
CA ARG A 81 20.50 5.32 4.90
C ARG A 81 20.91 3.87 4.69
N TYR A 82 21.66 3.59 3.64
CA TYR A 82 22.12 2.27 3.26
C TYR A 82 23.62 2.10 3.48
N HIS A 83 24.02 0.86 3.70
CA HIS A 83 25.44 0.52 3.81
C HIS A 83 26.22 0.98 2.55
N PRO A 84 27.49 1.39 2.65
CA PRO A 84 28.29 1.84 1.52
C PRO A 84 28.21 0.97 0.27
N ASP A 85 28.15 -0.36 0.45
CA ASP A 85 28.11 -1.33 -0.67
C ASP A 85 26.74 -1.42 -1.34
N TYR A 86 25.65 -0.99 -0.67
CA TYR A 86 24.26 -1.13 -1.15
C TYR A 86 23.54 0.21 -1.35
N ARG A 87 24.23 1.34 -1.11
CA ARG A 87 23.63 2.68 -1.15
C ARG A 87 23.28 3.21 -2.53
N TRP A 88 23.89 2.64 -3.59
CA TRP A 88 23.71 3.15 -4.93
C TRP A 88 22.70 2.35 -5.74
N GLY A 89 21.64 3.03 -6.19
CA GLY A 89 20.69 2.54 -7.17
C GLY A 89 20.91 3.16 -8.54
N THR A 90 20.66 2.40 -9.61
CA THR A 90 20.76 2.88 -10.99
C THR A 90 19.45 2.64 -11.71
N PHE A 91 18.87 3.69 -12.26
CA PHE A 91 17.51 3.72 -12.78
C PHE A 91 17.49 4.23 -14.21
N PRO A 92 17.55 3.33 -15.21
CA PRO A 92 17.42 3.69 -16.61
C PRO A 92 15.95 3.85 -17.00
N SER A 93 15.67 4.71 -18.00
CA SER A 93 14.38 4.76 -18.68
C SER A 93 14.54 5.13 -20.15
N PHE A 94 13.65 4.59 -20.97
CA PHE A 94 13.59 4.80 -22.41
C PHE A 94 12.16 5.04 -22.83
N SER A 95 11.93 5.97 -23.74
CA SER A 95 10.64 6.15 -24.38
C SER A 95 10.78 6.41 -25.85
N GLY A 96 9.81 5.94 -26.62
CA GLY A 96 9.68 6.21 -28.03
C GLY A 96 8.25 6.58 -28.36
N ALA A 97 8.09 7.50 -29.32
CA ALA A 97 6.77 7.83 -29.82
C ALA A 97 6.83 8.04 -31.34
N TRP A 98 5.74 7.63 -31.98
CA TRP A 98 5.52 7.79 -33.41
C TRP A 98 4.22 8.58 -33.64
N ARG A 99 4.36 9.75 -34.25
CA ARG A 99 3.24 10.58 -34.69
C ARG A 99 2.78 10.11 -36.07
N ILE A 100 1.88 9.13 -36.08
CA ILE A 100 1.38 8.48 -37.29
C ILE A 100 0.65 9.49 -38.16
N SER A 101 -0.09 10.44 -37.58
CA SER A 101 -0.80 11.50 -38.32
C SER A 101 0.09 12.38 -39.21
N GLU A 102 1.41 12.42 -38.92
CA GLU A 102 2.38 13.21 -39.72
C GLU A 102 2.94 12.43 -40.90
N GLU A 103 2.57 11.17 -41.10
CA GLU A 103 3.03 10.35 -42.21
C GLU A 103 2.30 10.68 -43.52
N ALA A 104 3.02 10.54 -44.64
CA ALA A 104 2.45 10.85 -45.94
C ALA A 104 1.22 10.02 -46.31
N PHE A 105 1.17 8.77 -45.85
CA PHE A 105 -0.02 7.89 -46.06
C PHE A 105 -1.27 8.32 -45.31
N MET A 106 -1.12 9.20 -44.28
CA MET A 106 -2.23 9.75 -43.49
C MET A 106 -2.74 11.10 -44.01
N GLU A 107 -2.20 11.61 -45.12
CA GLU A 107 -2.54 12.93 -45.66
C GLU A 107 -4.06 13.09 -45.92
N ASN A 108 -4.68 12.04 -46.41
CA ASN A 108 -6.11 12.05 -46.71
C ASN A 108 -7.01 12.05 -45.44
N THR A 109 -6.46 11.86 -44.26
CA THR A 109 -7.18 11.86 -42.98
C THR A 109 -7.15 13.20 -42.25
N LYS A 110 -6.32 14.14 -42.70
CA LYS A 110 -6.13 15.44 -42.04
C LYS A 110 -7.37 16.31 -41.93
N ASN A 111 -8.39 16.02 -42.71
CA ASN A 111 -9.67 16.71 -42.65
C ASN A 111 -10.51 16.38 -41.39
N TRP A 112 -10.21 15.27 -40.71
CA TRP A 112 -10.91 14.87 -39.50
C TRP A 112 -10.01 14.39 -38.39
N LEU A 113 -8.78 13.93 -38.67
CA LEU A 113 -7.80 13.44 -37.72
C LEU A 113 -6.67 14.49 -37.53
N ASP A 114 -6.66 15.14 -36.39
CA ASP A 114 -5.70 16.20 -36.08
C ASP A 114 -4.37 15.65 -35.55
N ASN A 115 -4.42 14.60 -34.73
CA ASN A 115 -3.23 13.94 -34.20
C ASN A 115 -3.51 12.48 -33.89
N LEU A 116 -2.61 11.60 -34.29
CA LEU A 116 -2.55 10.21 -33.86
C LEU A 116 -1.10 9.88 -33.51
N LYS A 117 -0.88 9.58 -32.24
CA LYS A 117 0.45 9.26 -31.71
C LYS A 117 0.39 7.96 -30.90
N VAL A 118 1.30 7.05 -31.22
CA VAL A 118 1.56 5.86 -30.42
C VAL A 118 2.84 6.07 -29.64
N ARG A 119 2.87 5.67 -28.39
CA ARG A 119 4.03 5.80 -27.50
C ARG A 119 4.27 4.50 -26.72
N VAL A 120 5.55 4.23 -26.50
CA VAL A 120 6.00 3.10 -25.68
C VAL A 120 7.05 3.63 -24.72
N SER A 121 6.99 3.22 -23.48
CA SER A 121 8.02 3.53 -22.50
C SER A 121 8.36 2.32 -21.64
N TYR A 122 9.61 2.26 -21.26
CA TYR A 122 10.15 1.31 -20.30
C TYR A 122 11.12 2.05 -19.38
N GLY A 123 10.99 1.87 -18.09
CA GLY A 123 11.88 2.52 -17.15
C GLY A 123 11.82 1.93 -15.76
N SER A 124 12.82 2.29 -14.95
CA SER A 124 12.85 1.94 -13.53
C SER A 124 12.96 3.19 -12.67
N VAL A 125 12.36 3.11 -11.49
CA VAL A 125 12.38 4.14 -10.44
C VAL A 125 12.74 3.49 -9.12
N GLY A 126 13.64 4.13 -8.38
CA GLY A 126 13.99 3.71 -7.02
C GLY A 126 13.14 4.40 -5.96
N ASN A 127 12.81 3.65 -4.93
CA ASN A 127 12.21 4.18 -3.70
C ASN A 127 13.13 3.87 -2.52
N ASP A 128 13.46 4.88 -1.71
CA ASP A 128 14.32 4.75 -0.54
C ASP A 128 13.56 4.41 0.76
N GLY A 129 12.28 4.03 0.62
CA GLY A 129 11.41 3.72 1.75
C GLY A 129 10.90 4.96 2.52
N GLY A 130 11.21 6.16 2.03
CA GLY A 130 10.68 7.41 2.56
C GLY A 130 10.89 7.59 4.07
N THR A 131 9.82 7.86 4.81
CA THR A 131 9.81 7.99 6.27
C THR A 131 9.83 6.66 7.00
N ASP A 132 9.52 5.57 6.31
CA ASP A 132 9.38 4.25 6.91
C ASP A 132 10.72 3.58 7.22
N VAL A 133 11.79 3.94 6.50
CA VAL A 133 13.15 3.44 6.75
C VAL A 133 13.91 4.39 7.64
N GLY A 134 14.43 3.87 8.75
CA GLY A 134 15.30 4.62 9.66
C GLY A 134 16.65 4.97 9.02
N ASN A 135 17.28 6.05 9.49
CA ASN A 135 18.51 6.54 8.91
C ASN A 135 19.72 5.61 9.15
N TYR A 136 19.61 4.66 10.07
CA TYR A 136 20.72 3.80 10.53
C TYR A 136 20.33 2.33 10.65
N GLU A 137 19.28 1.86 9.95
CA GLU A 137 18.81 0.46 10.05
C GLU A 137 19.84 -0.57 9.53
N TYR A 138 20.86 -0.12 8.80
CA TYR A 138 21.96 -0.97 8.37
C TYR A 138 23.01 -1.22 9.47
N GLN A 139 22.87 -0.56 10.65
CA GLN A 139 23.76 -0.70 11.81
C GLN A 139 22.99 -1.15 13.04
N SER A 140 23.67 -1.89 13.92
CA SER A 140 23.13 -2.20 15.24
C SER A 140 23.11 -0.94 16.10
N THR A 141 21.96 -0.63 16.67
CA THR A 141 21.80 0.51 17.58
C THR A 141 21.70 0.06 19.02
N TYR A 142 22.16 0.91 19.92
CA TYR A 142 22.15 0.68 21.36
C TYR A 142 21.41 1.82 22.04
N SER A 143 20.67 1.49 23.10
CA SER A 143 20.03 2.45 23.99
C SER A 143 20.58 2.30 25.40
N SER A 144 20.47 3.36 26.17
CA SER A 144 20.76 3.28 27.60
C SER A 144 19.81 2.31 28.29
N ALA A 145 20.34 1.40 29.08
CA ALA A 145 19.58 0.44 29.86
C ALA A 145 20.03 0.52 31.30
N ARG A 146 19.14 0.23 32.26
CA ARG A 146 19.46 0.10 33.64
C ARG A 146 19.32 -1.35 34.08
N TYR A 147 20.30 -1.87 34.75
CA TYR A 147 20.31 -3.22 35.24
C TYR A 147 20.54 -3.23 36.77
N PRO A 148 19.76 -3.97 37.54
CA PRO A 148 19.99 -4.11 38.98
C PRO A 148 21.24 -4.96 39.22
N PHE A 149 22.27 -4.37 39.80
CA PHE A 149 23.51 -5.03 40.12
C PHE A 149 23.89 -4.72 41.57
N GLY A 150 24.02 -5.75 42.42
CA GLY A 150 24.36 -5.59 43.83
C GLY A 150 23.38 -4.69 44.61
N GLY A 151 22.10 -4.70 44.28
CA GLY A 151 21.07 -3.85 44.93
C GLY A 151 20.97 -2.42 44.39
N ASN A 152 21.83 -2.03 43.47
CA ASN A 152 21.86 -0.70 42.85
C ASN A 152 21.53 -0.80 41.34
N LEU A 153 20.93 0.25 40.79
CA LEU A 153 20.67 0.36 39.34
C LEU A 153 21.95 0.86 38.65
N ALA A 154 22.67 -0.04 38.00
CA ALA A 154 23.79 0.30 37.12
C ALA A 154 23.32 0.72 35.74
N SER A 155 23.91 1.80 35.21
CA SER A 155 23.65 2.23 33.82
C SER A 155 24.52 1.44 32.84
N GLY A 156 23.92 0.98 31.76
CA GLY A 156 24.59 0.23 30.70
C GLY A 156 23.99 0.54 29.33
N LEU A 157 24.40 -0.23 28.33
CA LEU A 157 23.88 -0.16 26.97
C LEU A 157 23.29 -1.53 26.60
N ALA A 158 22.11 -1.50 26.02
CA ALA A 158 21.46 -2.69 25.44
C ALA A 158 21.22 -2.50 23.95
N SER A 159 21.47 -3.54 23.17
CA SER A 159 21.10 -3.56 21.74
C SER A 159 19.59 -3.60 21.62
N THR A 160 19.02 -2.64 20.91
CA THR A 160 17.57 -2.49 20.73
C THR A 160 17.10 -2.90 19.35
N SER A 161 17.99 -2.97 18.37
CA SER A 161 17.66 -3.34 17.00
C SER A 161 18.64 -4.36 16.43
N ILE A 162 18.16 -5.13 15.49
CA ILE A 162 18.97 -6.01 14.65
C ILE A 162 19.31 -5.24 13.38
N ALA A 163 20.59 -5.21 13.01
CA ALA A 163 21.05 -4.56 11.79
C ALA A 163 20.69 -5.37 10.53
N ASN A 164 20.46 -4.67 9.42
CA ASN A 164 20.46 -5.27 8.09
C ASN A 164 21.42 -4.50 7.17
N SER A 165 22.65 -4.97 7.07
CA SER A 165 23.68 -4.34 6.22
C SER A 165 23.39 -4.45 4.71
N MET A 166 22.51 -5.37 4.30
CA MET A 166 22.13 -5.59 2.90
C MET A 166 20.89 -4.77 2.47
N LEU A 167 20.40 -3.90 3.34
CA LEU A 167 19.27 -3.03 3.04
C LEU A 167 19.56 -2.17 1.81
N SER A 168 18.68 -2.18 0.82
CA SER A 168 18.88 -1.49 -0.45
C SER A 168 17.58 -0.86 -0.98
N TRP A 169 17.68 -0.24 -2.15
CA TRP A 169 16.58 0.40 -2.83
C TRP A 169 15.47 -0.59 -3.21
N GLU A 170 14.24 -0.19 -2.97
CA GLU A 170 13.06 -0.77 -3.62
C GLU A 170 13.02 -0.25 -5.06
N THR A 171 12.76 -1.13 -6.03
CA THR A 171 12.78 -0.76 -7.46
C THR A 171 11.47 -1.09 -8.13
N THR A 172 10.84 -0.10 -8.76
CA THR A 172 9.67 -0.30 -9.61
C THR A 172 10.08 -0.16 -11.07
N THR A 173 9.91 -1.23 -11.85
CA THR A 173 10.05 -1.24 -13.30
C THR A 173 8.68 -1.07 -13.95
N MET A 174 8.58 -0.14 -14.87
CA MET A 174 7.36 0.24 -15.56
C MET A 174 7.50 -0.02 -17.06
N THR A 175 6.49 -0.64 -17.65
CA THR A 175 6.29 -0.72 -19.11
C THR A 175 4.95 -0.13 -19.43
N ASN A 176 4.89 0.80 -20.37
CA ASN A 176 3.65 1.43 -20.79
C ASN A 176 3.59 1.49 -22.32
N VAL A 177 2.41 1.22 -22.86
CA VAL A 177 2.05 1.47 -24.27
C VAL A 177 0.82 2.38 -24.25
N GLY A 178 0.92 3.50 -24.96
CA GLY A 178 -0.16 4.48 -25.01
C GLY A 178 -0.49 4.93 -26.43
N VAL A 179 -1.72 5.38 -26.60
CA VAL A 179 -2.25 6.00 -27.82
C VAL A 179 -2.88 7.33 -27.45
N ASP A 180 -2.48 8.38 -28.16
CA ASP A 180 -3.10 9.70 -28.08
C ASP A 180 -3.74 10.02 -29.44
N LEU A 181 -5.02 10.38 -29.43
CA LEU A 181 -5.80 10.74 -30.60
C LEU A 181 -6.52 12.06 -30.36
N ASN A 182 -6.38 12.99 -31.32
CA ASN A 182 -7.21 14.17 -31.41
C ASN A 182 -7.87 14.20 -32.79
N ALA A 183 -9.14 14.55 -32.84
CA ALA A 183 -9.92 14.54 -34.07
C ALA A 183 -10.97 15.66 -34.08
N LEU A 184 -11.52 15.91 -35.28
CA LEU A 184 -12.64 16.83 -35.54
C LEU A 184 -12.30 18.28 -35.14
N ASN A 185 -11.16 18.76 -35.59
CA ASN A 185 -10.59 20.08 -35.21
C ASN A 185 -10.38 20.19 -33.69
N ASN A 186 -9.75 19.16 -33.09
CA ASN A 186 -9.47 19.04 -31.65
C ASN A 186 -10.72 19.06 -30.76
N ARG A 187 -11.91 18.79 -31.31
CA ARG A 187 -13.13 18.66 -30.51
C ARG A 187 -13.16 17.33 -29.75
N LEU A 188 -12.68 16.27 -30.37
CA LEU A 188 -12.55 14.94 -29.74
C LEU A 188 -11.10 14.70 -29.32
N SER A 189 -10.88 14.37 -28.05
CA SER A 189 -9.62 13.87 -27.53
C SER A 189 -9.81 12.49 -26.92
N PHE A 190 -8.88 11.57 -27.20
CA PHE A 190 -8.88 10.23 -26.62
C PHE A 190 -7.44 9.85 -26.27
N THR A 191 -7.25 9.37 -25.05
CA THR A 191 -5.98 8.81 -24.58
C THR A 191 -6.23 7.45 -23.95
N MET A 192 -5.43 6.48 -24.31
CA MET A 192 -5.43 5.14 -23.74
C MET A 192 -4.00 4.75 -23.34
N ASP A 193 -3.85 4.26 -22.14
CA ASP A 193 -2.61 3.70 -21.62
C ASP A 193 -2.83 2.28 -21.10
N VAL A 194 -1.97 1.36 -21.52
CA VAL A 194 -1.90 0.01 -20.97
C VAL A 194 -0.52 -0.15 -20.33
N PHE A 195 -0.49 -0.50 -19.05
CA PHE A 195 0.76 -0.55 -18.30
C PHE A 195 0.93 -1.83 -17.49
N ASN A 196 2.19 -2.12 -17.22
CA ASN A 196 2.60 -3.17 -16.30
C ASN A 196 3.74 -2.64 -15.43
N TYR A 197 3.49 -2.55 -14.11
CA TYR A 197 4.46 -2.16 -13.10
C TYR A 197 4.86 -3.39 -12.32
N LYS A 198 6.15 -3.58 -12.15
CA LYS A 198 6.71 -4.62 -11.28
C LYS A 198 7.60 -3.94 -10.25
N THR A 199 7.17 -3.98 -8.99
CA THR A 199 7.96 -3.53 -7.85
C THR A 199 8.67 -4.73 -7.24
N LYS A 200 9.99 -4.62 -7.13
CA LYS A 200 10.87 -5.62 -6.51
C LYS A 200 11.51 -5.03 -5.27
N ASP A 201 12.00 -5.95 -4.44
CA ASP A 201 12.79 -5.58 -3.26
C ASP A 201 12.02 -4.67 -2.30
N ILE A 202 10.70 -4.86 -2.20
CA ILE A 202 9.83 -4.07 -1.33
C ILE A 202 10.30 -4.23 0.10
N LEU A 203 10.48 -3.10 0.75
CA LEU A 203 10.98 -2.98 2.10
C LEU A 203 9.87 -3.32 3.10
N TYR A 204 9.99 -4.45 3.73
CA TYR A 204 9.03 -4.92 4.73
C TYR A 204 9.74 -5.39 5.99
N ARG A 205 9.08 -5.31 7.13
CA ARG A 205 9.62 -5.74 8.42
C ARG A 205 8.99 -7.10 8.80
N PRO A 206 9.72 -8.22 8.61
CA PRO A 206 9.21 -9.52 8.98
C PRO A 206 9.07 -9.66 10.51
N SER A 207 8.22 -10.56 10.95
CA SER A 207 8.22 -10.97 12.35
C SER A 207 9.48 -11.77 12.67
N ILE A 208 9.97 -11.65 13.88
CA ILE A 208 11.12 -12.40 14.40
C ILE A 208 10.66 -13.31 15.53
N ASN A 209 11.37 -14.43 15.70
CA ASN A 209 11.05 -15.36 16.76
C ASN A 209 11.19 -14.68 18.13
N ILE A 210 10.26 -14.93 19.04
CA ILE A 210 10.23 -14.37 20.40
C ILE A 210 11.49 -14.70 21.21
N THR A 211 12.20 -15.78 20.87
CA THR A 211 13.47 -16.17 21.48
C THR A 211 14.59 -15.16 21.26
N VAL A 212 14.46 -14.27 20.28
CA VAL A 212 15.41 -13.19 20.03
C VAL A 212 15.28 -12.06 21.06
N GLY A 213 14.24 -12.10 21.89
CA GLY A 213 13.92 -11.10 22.89
C GLY A 213 13.22 -9.87 22.33
N ASN A 214 13.14 -8.81 23.12
CA ASN A 214 12.41 -7.56 22.79
C ASN A 214 13.14 -6.68 21.75
N LYS A 215 13.66 -7.27 20.68
CA LYS A 215 14.32 -6.53 19.60
C LYS A 215 13.35 -6.24 18.46
N THR A 216 13.56 -5.11 17.81
CA THR A 216 12.83 -4.79 16.58
C THR A 216 13.50 -5.50 15.40
N ALA A 217 12.71 -6.21 14.60
CA ALA A 217 13.18 -6.79 13.36
C ALA A 217 13.66 -5.70 12.40
N PRO A 218 14.78 -5.88 11.70
CA PRO A 218 15.20 -4.94 10.67
C PRO A 218 14.27 -5.06 9.45
N ARG A 219 14.11 -3.98 8.70
CA ARG A 219 13.52 -4.08 7.38
C ARG A 219 14.39 -4.89 6.45
N GLN A 220 13.75 -5.57 5.54
CA GLN A 220 14.39 -6.43 4.54
C GLN A 220 13.71 -6.21 3.20
N ASN A 221 14.45 -6.40 2.13
CA ASN A 221 13.95 -6.41 0.76
C ASN A 221 13.36 -7.81 0.45
N ILE A 222 12.10 -8.05 0.79
CA ILE A 222 11.53 -9.42 0.87
C ILE A 222 10.21 -9.62 0.14
N ALA A 223 9.71 -8.61 -0.56
CA ALA A 223 8.46 -8.76 -1.30
C ALA A 223 8.57 -8.23 -2.73
N GLU A 224 7.75 -8.78 -3.62
CA GLU A 224 7.54 -8.28 -4.97
C GLU A 224 6.04 -8.12 -5.24
N MET A 225 5.70 -7.14 -6.05
CA MET A 225 4.32 -6.86 -6.45
C MET A 225 4.25 -6.54 -7.93
N LYS A 226 3.15 -6.92 -8.56
CA LYS A 226 2.78 -6.49 -9.90
C LYS A 226 1.49 -5.67 -9.86
N LYS A 227 1.45 -4.64 -10.71
CA LYS A 227 0.25 -3.85 -11.01
C LYS A 227 0.13 -3.74 -12.51
N LYS A 228 -0.95 -4.28 -13.07
CA LYS A 228 -1.27 -4.15 -14.49
C LYS A 228 -2.55 -3.36 -14.60
N GLY A 229 -2.68 -2.56 -15.65
CA GLY A 229 -3.90 -1.80 -15.77
C GLY A 229 -4.08 -1.16 -17.13
N ILE A 230 -5.25 -0.54 -17.25
CA ILE A 230 -5.65 0.30 -18.36
C ILE A 230 -6.18 1.61 -17.81
N GLU A 231 -5.81 2.70 -18.47
CA GLU A 231 -6.33 4.04 -18.21
C GLU A 231 -6.88 4.59 -19.51
N LEU A 232 -8.08 5.16 -19.45
CA LEU A 232 -8.78 5.75 -20.57
C LEU A 232 -9.19 7.16 -20.20
N THR A 233 -9.00 8.09 -21.13
CA THR A 233 -9.53 9.45 -21.04
C THR A 233 -10.21 9.79 -22.34
N LEU A 234 -11.45 10.26 -22.28
CA LEU A 234 -12.23 10.74 -23.41
C LEU A 234 -12.70 12.15 -23.13
N GLY A 235 -12.36 13.07 -24.03
CA GLY A 235 -12.75 14.46 -23.95
C GLY A 235 -13.53 14.88 -25.20
N TRP A 236 -14.55 15.68 -24.98
CA TRP A 236 -15.28 16.37 -26.04
C TRP A 236 -15.38 17.86 -25.68
N GLN A 237 -15.04 18.72 -26.62
CA GLN A 237 -15.25 20.16 -26.48
C GLN A 237 -15.82 20.75 -27.77
N ASP A 238 -16.77 21.65 -27.61
CA ASP A 238 -17.37 22.31 -28.77
C ASP A 238 -17.96 23.68 -28.36
N ARG A 239 -18.42 24.43 -29.36
CA ARG A 239 -19.08 25.71 -29.18
C ARG A 239 -20.34 25.77 -29.97
N VAL A 240 -21.44 26.14 -29.32
CA VAL A 240 -22.74 26.35 -29.95
C VAL A 240 -23.18 27.80 -29.68
N GLY A 241 -23.16 28.62 -30.72
CA GLY A 241 -23.39 30.06 -30.59
C GLY A 241 -22.29 30.72 -29.73
N GLU A 242 -22.68 31.34 -28.64
CA GLU A 242 -21.76 31.99 -27.69
C GLU A 242 -21.31 31.05 -26.57
N VAL A 243 -21.96 29.90 -26.40
CA VAL A 243 -21.68 28.96 -25.33
C VAL A 243 -20.60 27.95 -25.76
N SER A 244 -19.49 27.95 -25.06
CA SER A 244 -18.45 26.91 -25.16
C SER A 244 -18.69 25.87 -24.07
N TYR A 245 -18.62 24.58 -24.41
CA TYR A 245 -18.80 23.52 -23.45
C TYR A 245 -17.75 22.41 -23.63
N SER A 246 -17.46 21.74 -22.55
CA SER A 246 -16.61 20.55 -22.56
C SER A 246 -17.13 19.45 -21.64
N VAL A 247 -16.89 18.21 -22.04
CA VAL A 247 -17.20 17.00 -21.27
C VAL A 247 -15.96 16.11 -21.30
N ASN A 248 -15.43 15.77 -20.12
CA ASN A 248 -14.26 14.91 -19.98
C ASN A 248 -14.61 13.74 -19.06
N GLY A 249 -14.40 12.52 -19.55
CA GLY A 249 -14.54 11.29 -18.79
C GLY A 249 -13.19 10.59 -18.63
N ASN A 250 -12.92 10.05 -17.47
CA ASN A 250 -11.78 9.17 -17.23
C ASN A 250 -12.23 7.85 -16.62
N PHE A 251 -11.49 6.81 -16.92
CA PHE A 251 -11.69 5.49 -16.35
C PHE A 251 -10.32 4.83 -16.15
N SER A 252 -10.11 4.20 -15.01
CA SER A 252 -8.93 3.35 -14.78
C SER A 252 -9.30 2.04 -14.10
N TYR A 253 -8.66 0.98 -14.54
CA TYR A 253 -8.67 -0.32 -13.89
C TYR A 253 -7.25 -0.73 -13.55
N THR A 254 -6.94 -0.81 -12.25
CA THR A 254 -5.55 -0.93 -11.77
C THR A 254 -5.40 -1.95 -10.64
N PRO A 255 -5.68 -3.25 -10.89
CA PRO A 255 -5.48 -4.29 -9.90
C PRO A 255 -3.99 -4.47 -9.59
N ASN A 256 -3.70 -4.80 -8.34
CA ASN A 256 -2.38 -5.17 -7.89
C ASN A 256 -2.37 -6.62 -7.37
N LYS A 257 -1.20 -7.23 -7.35
CA LYS A 257 -0.99 -8.58 -6.82
C LYS A 257 0.42 -8.71 -6.24
N VAL A 258 0.53 -9.24 -5.04
CA VAL A 258 1.80 -9.66 -4.45
C VAL A 258 2.25 -10.93 -5.18
N THR A 259 3.42 -10.89 -5.82
CA THR A 259 3.93 -12.01 -6.63
C THR A 259 5.01 -12.81 -5.92
N TYR A 260 5.56 -12.26 -4.85
CA TYR A 260 6.52 -12.94 -3.99
C TYR A 260 6.48 -12.33 -2.60
N TYR A 261 6.52 -13.16 -1.59
CA TYR A 261 6.72 -12.76 -0.21
C TYR A 261 7.46 -13.86 0.55
N LYS A 262 8.45 -13.50 1.34
CA LYS A 262 9.27 -14.45 2.09
C LYS A 262 8.49 -15.15 3.21
N GLY A 263 7.51 -14.47 3.81
CA GLY A 263 6.57 -15.04 4.77
C GLY A 263 5.43 -15.77 4.04
N LYS A 264 5.36 -17.10 4.12
CA LYS A 264 4.30 -17.87 3.46
C LYS A 264 3.13 -18.08 4.39
N LEU A 265 1.92 -17.88 3.86
CA LEU A 265 0.69 -18.33 4.51
C LEU A 265 0.71 -19.86 4.60
N LYS A 266 0.53 -20.38 5.80
CA LYS A 266 0.24 -21.80 6.04
C LYS A 266 -1.19 -21.86 6.58
N ALA A 267 -2.11 -22.30 5.75
CA ALA A 267 -3.48 -22.59 6.16
C ALA A 267 -3.82 -24.02 5.73
N GLY A 268 -4.45 -24.78 6.62
CA GLY A 268 -4.83 -26.15 6.37
C GLY A 268 -5.01 -26.95 7.65
N TYR A 269 -5.41 -28.20 7.52
CA TYR A 269 -5.49 -29.11 8.66
C TYR A 269 -4.10 -29.63 9.01
N ASP A 270 -3.78 -29.63 10.30
CA ASP A 270 -2.55 -30.24 10.83
C ASP A 270 -2.66 -31.79 10.85
N GLU A 271 -1.58 -32.44 11.31
CA GLU A 271 -1.52 -33.90 11.44
C GLU A 271 -2.60 -34.48 12.37
N ASN A 272 -3.20 -33.67 13.21
CA ASN A 272 -4.26 -34.03 14.16
C ASN A 272 -5.67 -33.69 13.64
N GLY A 273 -5.79 -33.23 12.38
CA GLY A 273 -7.06 -32.83 11.79
C GLY A 273 -7.59 -31.49 12.29
N LYS A 274 -6.76 -30.69 13.00
CA LYS A 274 -7.11 -29.36 13.46
C LYS A 274 -6.76 -28.33 12.39
N TRP A 275 -7.71 -27.44 12.10
CA TRP A 275 -7.44 -26.30 11.21
C TRP A 275 -6.43 -25.35 11.84
N VAL A 276 -5.35 -25.11 11.11
CA VAL A 276 -4.30 -24.16 11.48
C VAL A 276 -4.22 -23.09 10.41
N SER A 277 -4.48 -21.86 10.80
CA SER A 277 -4.23 -20.68 9.97
C SER A 277 -3.04 -19.92 10.54
N ASN A 278 -1.89 -20.09 9.93
CA ASN A 278 -0.69 -19.33 10.25
C ASN A 278 -0.36 -18.45 9.06
N ILE A 279 -0.68 -17.17 9.18
CA ILE A 279 -0.35 -16.17 8.17
C ILE A 279 1.17 -15.85 8.19
N GLY A 280 1.93 -16.61 8.97
CA GLY A 280 3.37 -16.49 9.05
C GLY A 280 3.81 -15.14 9.58
N ASP A 281 4.82 -14.58 8.96
CA ASP A 281 5.41 -13.30 9.39
C ASP A 281 4.49 -12.08 9.18
N VAL A 282 3.35 -12.25 8.54
CA VAL A 282 2.39 -11.17 8.27
C VAL A 282 1.52 -10.86 9.46
N ALA A 283 1.33 -11.83 10.36
CA ALA A 283 0.44 -11.72 11.52
C ALA A 283 1.02 -10.88 12.69
N SER A 284 2.17 -10.26 12.51
CA SER A 284 2.79 -9.48 13.60
C SER A 284 2.12 -8.15 13.91
N SER A 285 1.20 -7.68 13.08
CA SER A 285 0.32 -6.58 13.44
C SER A 285 -0.97 -7.11 14.07
N SER A 286 -1.36 -6.57 15.21
CA SER A 286 -2.62 -6.89 15.91
C SER A 286 -3.88 -6.63 15.07
N SER A 287 -3.74 -6.05 13.90
CA SER A 287 -4.78 -5.90 12.88
C SER A 287 -4.40 -6.74 11.66
N ALA A 288 -4.88 -7.97 11.59
CA ALA A 288 -4.82 -8.83 10.39
C ALA A 288 -5.67 -8.30 9.21
N ILE A 289 -5.84 -7.00 9.11
CA ILE A 289 -6.70 -6.32 8.15
C ILE A 289 -5.93 -5.88 6.90
N ASP A 290 -4.60 -5.86 6.93
CA ASP A 290 -3.77 -5.39 5.81
C ASP A 290 -2.54 -6.31 5.58
N PRO A 291 -2.75 -7.59 5.30
CA PRO A 291 -1.65 -8.52 5.13
C PRO A 291 -0.95 -8.37 3.77
N VAL A 292 0.36 -8.58 3.75
CA VAL A 292 1.13 -8.80 2.53
C VAL A 292 1.33 -10.30 2.36
N VAL A 293 0.56 -10.92 1.49
CA VAL A 293 0.56 -12.37 1.27
C VAL A 293 0.78 -12.67 -0.22
N GLU A 294 1.63 -13.66 -0.50
CA GLU A 294 1.90 -14.10 -1.86
C GLU A 294 0.60 -14.59 -2.53
N ASP A 295 0.43 -14.24 -3.79
CA ASP A 295 -0.73 -14.51 -4.63
C ASP A 295 -2.02 -13.72 -4.30
N HIS A 296 -1.99 -12.88 -3.28
CA HIS A 296 -3.10 -12.02 -2.89
C HIS A 296 -2.90 -10.57 -3.31
N ILE A 297 -3.98 -9.78 -3.22
CA ILE A 297 -3.95 -8.34 -3.43
C ILE A 297 -3.20 -7.70 -2.25
N LYS A 298 -2.31 -6.74 -2.52
CA LYS A 298 -1.69 -5.97 -1.42
C LYS A 298 -2.77 -5.21 -0.64
N GLY A 299 -2.76 -5.36 0.69
CA GLY A 299 -3.77 -4.74 1.54
C GLY A 299 -5.15 -5.36 1.41
N GLU A 300 -5.22 -6.62 1.02
CA GLU A 300 -6.47 -7.38 0.99
C GLU A 300 -7.03 -7.54 2.39
N PHE A 301 -8.35 -7.35 2.52
CA PHE A 301 -9.00 -7.63 3.78
C PHE A 301 -9.00 -9.13 4.06
N TYR A 302 -8.43 -9.48 5.21
CA TYR A 302 -8.47 -10.82 5.78
C TYR A 302 -9.33 -10.78 7.04
N THR A 303 -10.61 -11.12 6.88
CA THR A 303 -11.62 -10.94 7.92
C THR A 303 -12.69 -12.02 7.83
N ARG A 304 -13.66 -11.96 8.71
CA ARG A 304 -14.78 -12.91 8.78
C ARG A 304 -15.88 -12.49 7.82
N ASN A 305 -16.49 -13.46 7.16
CA ASN A 305 -17.72 -13.26 6.41
C ASN A 305 -18.93 -13.23 7.36
N PRO A 306 -19.95 -12.40 7.10
CA PRO A 306 -21.22 -12.52 7.75
C PRO A 306 -21.83 -13.90 7.47
N TYR A 307 -22.51 -14.47 8.43
CA TYR A 307 -23.30 -15.68 8.24
C TYR A 307 -24.42 -15.44 7.20
N GLN A 308 -24.67 -16.42 6.36
CA GLN A 308 -25.72 -16.36 5.34
C GLN A 308 -26.72 -17.48 5.58
N GLY A 309 -27.75 -17.15 6.34
CA GLY A 309 -28.83 -18.07 6.65
C GLY A 309 -29.98 -18.01 5.66
N SER A 310 -31.01 -18.81 5.92
CA SER A 310 -32.22 -18.88 5.07
C SER A 310 -33.37 -17.99 5.53
N GLY A 311 -33.23 -17.26 6.64
CA GLY A 311 -34.31 -16.52 7.28
C GLY A 311 -35.31 -17.39 8.04
N LYS A 312 -35.04 -18.69 8.16
CA LYS A 312 -35.88 -19.65 8.88
C LYS A 312 -35.36 -19.93 10.29
N GLY A 313 -36.19 -20.50 11.15
CA GLY A 313 -35.73 -20.99 12.43
C GLY A 313 -34.76 -22.17 12.32
N TYR A 314 -34.19 -22.56 13.45
CA TYR A 314 -33.28 -23.68 13.52
C TYR A 314 -33.99 -25.00 13.15
N ALA A 315 -33.39 -25.76 12.24
CA ALA A 315 -33.88 -27.09 11.86
C ALA A 315 -33.15 -28.15 12.68
N THR A 316 -33.89 -29.10 13.20
CA THR A 316 -33.37 -30.18 14.08
C THR A 316 -32.44 -31.17 13.38
N ASP A 317 -32.40 -31.14 12.05
CA ASP A 317 -31.61 -32.01 11.18
C ASP A 317 -30.44 -31.32 10.54
N GLY A 318 -30.18 -30.05 10.87
CA GLY A 318 -29.07 -29.29 10.30
C GLY A 318 -28.94 -27.87 10.82
N ILE A 319 -27.82 -27.24 10.47
CA ILE A 319 -27.41 -25.89 10.84
C ILE A 319 -28.21 -24.82 10.04
N GLY A 320 -29.16 -25.25 9.20
CA GLY A 320 -29.97 -24.37 8.38
C GLY A 320 -30.85 -23.41 9.16
N GLY A 321 -31.11 -22.24 8.59
CA GLY A 321 -31.85 -21.17 9.24
C GLY A 321 -31.01 -19.95 9.56
N GLY A 322 -31.54 -19.08 10.39
CA GLY A 322 -30.85 -17.85 10.83
C GLY A 322 -30.86 -16.70 9.86
N PRO A 323 -30.24 -15.59 10.22
CA PRO A 323 -30.32 -14.35 9.46
C PRO A 323 -29.73 -14.47 8.06
N VAL A 324 -30.41 -13.92 7.06
CA VAL A 324 -30.03 -14.02 5.64
C VAL A 324 -28.70 -13.33 5.32
N ASP A 325 -28.38 -12.25 6.03
CA ASP A 325 -27.17 -11.45 5.84
C ASP A 325 -26.28 -11.36 7.10
N GLY A 326 -26.52 -12.26 8.04
CA GLY A 326 -25.78 -12.33 9.30
C GLY A 326 -26.26 -11.38 10.39
N MET A 327 -27.12 -10.40 10.11
CA MET A 327 -27.61 -9.49 11.14
C MET A 327 -28.90 -10.01 11.79
N ILE A 328 -28.91 -10.11 13.09
CA ILE A 328 -30.07 -10.53 13.91
C ILE A 328 -31.09 -9.40 13.88
N ARG A 329 -32.25 -9.59 13.22
CA ARG A 329 -33.31 -8.57 13.09
C ARG A 329 -34.65 -9.03 13.62
N THR A 330 -34.93 -10.31 13.46
CA THR A 330 -36.27 -10.87 13.77
C THR A 330 -36.26 -11.77 15.00
N GLU A 331 -37.44 -12.02 15.54
CA GLU A 331 -37.62 -13.00 16.63
C GLU A 331 -37.15 -14.39 16.17
N THR A 332 -37.42 -14.76 14.91
CA THR A 332 -36.97 -16.02 14.32
C THR A 332 -35.44 -16.13 14.28
N ASP A 333 -34.73 -15.06 13.95
CA ASP A 333 -33.26 -15.04 13.98
C ASP A 333 -32.73 -15.25 15.42
N MET A 334 -33.40 -14.63 16.39
CA MET A 334 -33.02 -14.76 17.80
C MET A 334 -33.33 -16.15 18.36
N GLU A 335 -34.45 -16.77 17.96
CA GLU A 335 -34.79 -18.16 18.32
C GLU A 335 -33.80 -19.14 17.72
N TRP A 336 -33.44 -18.94 16.44
CA TRP A 336 -32.40 -19.71 15.79
C TRP A 336 -31.07 -19.62 16.54
N LEU A 337 -30.62 -18.39 16.88
CA LEU A 337 -29.39 -18.19 17.62
C LEU A 337 -29.35 -18.92 18.96
N LYS A 338 -30.46 -18.86 19.74
CA LYS A 338 -30.56 -19.57 21.00
C LYS A 338 -30.50 -21.08 20.83
N ALA A 339 -31.23 -21.61 19.80
CA ALA A 339 -31.22 -23.03 19.50
C ALA A 339 -29.85 -23.54 19.08
N MET A 340 -29.07 -22.75 18.30
CA MET A 340 -27.71 -23.06 17.96
C MET A 340 -26.79 -23.12 19.19
N ILE A 341 -26.91 -22.17 20.10
CA ILE A 341 -26.15 -22.16 21.36
C ILE A 341 -26.50 -23.35 22.22
N ASP A 342 -27.80 -23.68 22.36
CA ASP A 342 -28.30 -24.85 23.10
C ASP A 342 -27.81 -26.18 22.47
N ALA A 343 -27.63 -26.20 21.16
CA ALA A 343 -27.05 -27.32 20.43
C ALA A 343 -25.50 -27.44 20.57
N GLY A 344 -24.84 -26.49 21.27
CA GLY A 344 -23.43 -26.53 21.58
C GLY A 344 -22.53 -25.69 20.67
N TYR A 345 -23.08 -24.94 19.71
CA TYR A 345 -22.31 -24.05 18.88
C TYR A 345 -21.87 -22.78 19.62
N THR A 346 -20.76 -22.23 19.25
CA THR A 346 -20.17 -21.04 19.89
C THR A 346 -20.12 -19.87 18.90
N PHE A 347 -20.42 -18.66 19.38
CA PHE A 347 -20.40 -17.44 18.60
C PHE A 347 -19.38 -16.45 19.17
N MET A 348 -18.46 -15.99 18.32
CA MET A 348 -17.40 -15.08 18.71
C MET A 348 -17.65 -13.67 18.12
N PRO A 349 -17.22 -12.58 18.74
CA PRO A 349 -16.54 -12.52 20.05
C PRO A 349 -17.47 -12.67 21.26
N ASN A 350 -18.78 -12.68 21.07
CA ASN A 350 -19.77 -12.71 22.14
C ASN A 350 -20.51 -14.05 22.15
N GLN A 351 -20.35 -14.80 23.23
CA GLN A 351 -20.94 -16.15 23.38
C GLN A 351 -22.25 -16.16 24.16
N THR A 352 -22.77 -15.01 24.54
CA THR A 352 -23.94 -14.92 25.43
C THR A 352 -24.99 -14.02 24.82
N VAL A 353 -26.21 -14.51 24.72
CA VAL A 353 -27.37 -13.73 24.28
C VAL A 353 -27.84 -12.80 25.40
N LYS A 354 -27.49 -11.51 25.27
CA LYS A 354 -27.88 -10.42 26.16
C LYS A 354 -27.88 -9.11 25.41
N LYS A 355 -28.64 -8.10 25.89
CA LYS A 355 -28.73 -6.78 25.26
C LYS A 355 -27.39 -6.05 25.13
N ASP A 356 -26.43 -6.35 25.99
CA ASP A 356 -25.06 -5.78 25.98
C ASP A 356 -24.03 -6.77 25.41
N ARG A 357 -24.45 -7.84 24.79
CA ARG A 357 -23.57 -8.87 24.20
C ARG A 357 -24.01 -9.20 22.78
N LEU A 358 -24.75 -10.29 22.57
CA LEU A 358 -25.26 -10.69 21.27
C LEU A 358 -26.76 -10.49 21.24
N TRP A 359 -27.25 -9.50 20.48
CA TRP A 359 -28.64 -9.04 20.51
C TRP A 359 -29.11 -8.60 19.12
N TYR A 360 -30.33 -8.12 19.05
CA TYR A 360 -30.86 -7.52 17.81
C TYR A 360 -29.96 -6.36 17.30
N GLY A 361 -29.59 -6.40 16.02
CA GLY A 361 -28.69 -5.47 15.37
C GLY A 361 -27.24 -5.94 15.32
N ASP A 362 -26.87 -6.99 16.07
CA ASP A 362 -25.53 -7.56 16.01
C ASP A 362 -25.37 -8.52 14.83
N TYR A 363 -24.12 -8.70 14.40
CA TYR A 363 -23.77 -9.64 13.37
C TYR A 363 -23.31 -10.98 13.92
N VAL A 364 -23.80 -12.04 13.30
CA VAL A 364 -23.27 -13.40 13.40
C VAL A 364 -22.35 -13.64 12.21
N TYR A 365 -21.17 -14.15 12.46
CA TYR A 365 -20.20 -14.49 11.42
C TYR A 365 -20.32 -15.96 11.00
N ALA A 366 -19.82 -16.28 9.83
CA ALA A 366 -19.78 -17.65 9.34
C ALA A 366 -18.75 -18.49 10.11
N ASP A 367 -19.02 -19.79 10.19
CA ASP A 367 -18.05 -20.82 10.55
C ASP A 367 -17.43 -21.32 9.22
N ALA A 368 -16.29 -20.77 8.85
CA ALA A 368 -15.66 -21.02 7.57
C ALA A 368 -14.88 -22.35 7.54
N ASN A 369 -14.42 -22.80 8.70
CA ASN A 369 -13.62 -24.02 8.83
C ASN A 369 -14.44 -25.23 9.30
N GLY A 370 -15.69 -25.02 9.72
CA GLY A 370 -16.59 -26.11 10.15
C GLY A 370 -16.31 -26.66 11.54
N ASP A 371 -15.66 -25.91 12.44
CA ASP A 371 -15.30 -26.37 13.78
C ASP A 371 -16.41 -26.13 14.83
N GLY A 372 -17.53 -25.52 14.44
CA GLY A 372 -18.66 -25.17 15.31
C GLY A 372 -18.47 -23.89 16.10
N ILE A 373 -17.40 -23.11 15.80
CA ILE A 373 -17.13 -21.81 16.41
C ILE A 373 -17.35 -20.71 15.37
N TYR A 374 -18.52 -20.15 15.33
CA TYR A 374 -18.92 -19.10 14.41
C TYR A 374 -18.18 -17.79 14.70
N GLY A 375 -17.41 -17.27 13.73
CA GLY A 375 -16.64 -16.05 13.88
C GLY A 375 -15.40 -16.21 14.75
N GLY A 376 -14.83 -17.40 14.83
CA GLY A 376 -13.53 -17.68 15.41
C GLY A 376 -12.40 -16.93 14.71
N THR A 377 -11.17 -17.02 15.23
CA THR A 377 -10.01 -16.41 14.62
C THR A 377 -9.68 -17.10 13.30
N ASP A 378 -9.98 -18.38 13.23
CA ASP A 378 -9.66 -19.27 12.12
C ASP A 378 -10.72 -19.24 11.00
N ASP A 379 -11.85 -18.53 11.23
CA ASP A 379 -12.91 -18.26 10.24
C ASP A 379 -12.62 -17.07 9.33
N ARG A 380 -11.42 -16.52 9.40
CA ARG A 380 -11.04 -15.41 8.52
C ARG A 380 -10.70 -15.91 7.13
N GLU A 381 -11.18 -15.18 6.15
CA GLU A 381 -10.93 -15.44 4.74
C GLU A 381 -10.47 -14.18 4.01
N PHE A 382 -9.79 -14.39 2.89
CA PHE A 382 -9.42 -13.30 1.99
C PHE A 382 -10.62 -12.86 1.14
N MET A 383 -10.92 -11.56 1.20
CA MET A 383 -12.13 -11.00 0.60
C MET A 383 -12.01 -10.62 -0.87
N ASN A 384 -10.83 -10.73 -1.47
CA ASN A 384 -10.53 -10.25 -2.82
C ASN A 384 -10.86 -8.76 -3.04
N ILE A 385 -10.94 -8.00 -1.96
CA ILE A 385 -11.11 -6.55 -1.92
C ILE A 385 -10.08 -5.94 -0.99
N SER A 386 -9.68 -4.70 -1.25
CA SER A 386 -8.77 -3.92 -0.41
C SER A 386 -9.30 -2.49 -0.25
N LYS A 387 -8.66 -1.72 0.63
CA LYS A 387 -8.93 -0.28 0.76
C LYS A 387 -8.58 0.52 -0.50
N ASP A 388 -7.69 -0.02 -1.34
CA ASP A 388 -7.28 0.63 -2.58
C ASP A 388 -8.26 0.24 -3.69
N PRO A 389 -8.98 1.19 -4.31
CA PRO A 389 -9.95 0.88 -5.34
C PRO A 389 -9.26 0.32 -6.60
N LYS A 390 -9.83 -0.77 -7.15
CA LYS A 390 -9.38 -1.33 -8.43
C LYS A 390 -9.88 -0.51 -9.63
N TYR A 391 -11.02 0.15 -9.46
CA TYR A 391 -11.69 0.95 -10.48
C TYR A 391 -11.79 2.38 -10.00
N ASN A 392 -11.42 3.31 -10.88
CA ASN A 392 -11.67 4.73 -10.67
C ASN A 392 -12.31 5.30 -11.93
N PHE A 393 -13.26 6.18 -11.76
CA PHE A 393 -13.88 6.92 -12.86
C PHE A 393 -14.21 8.33 -12.43
N GLY A 394 -14.20 9.23 -13.37
CA GLY A 394 -14.57 10.63 -13.16
C GLY A 394 -15.27 11.19 -14.38
N LEU A 395 -16.17 12.12 -14.17
CA LEU A 395 -16.83 12.90 -15.21
C LEU A 395 -16.77 14.38 -14.81
N GLN A 396 -16.28 15.20 -15.73
CA GLN A 396 -16.23 16.64 -15.58
C GLN A 396 -16.96 17.30 -16.75
N MET A 397 -17.83 18.23 -16.44
CA MET A 397 -18.56 19.04 -17.43
C MET A 397 -18.34 20.51 -17.12
N SER A 398 -18.18 21.34 -18.17
CA SER A 398 -18.11 22.79 -18.04
C SER A 398 -18.84 23.46 -19.21
N ALA A 399 -19.43 24.61 -18.94
CA ALA A 399 -20.02 25.49 -19.93
C ALA A 399 -19.74 26.95 -19.55
N ALA A 400 -19.44 27.79 -20.54
CA ALA A 400 -19.13 29.21 -20.35
C ALA A 400 -19.61 30.04 -21.57
#